data_457f1d159de84e67451fdd6599e810d0
#
_entry.id   457f1d159de84e67451fdd6599e810d0
#
_cell.length_a   1.000
_cell.length_b   1.000
_cell.length_c   1.000
_cell.angle_alpha   90.00
_cell.angle_beta   90.00
_cell.angle_gamma   90.00
#
_symmetry.space_group_name_H-M   'P 1'
#
loop_
_entity.id
_entity.type
_entity.pdbx_description
1 polymer ?
#
loop_
_entity_poly.entity_id
_entity_poly.type
_entity_poly.pdbx_seq_one_letter_code
_entity_poly.pdbx_strand_id
1 'polypeptide(L)'
;MARYLIVGNLSKPQTADIREPWELRVFFAHPEAEFLNSGPGADIFGKQRRPTRAILEDVRRNAYDLIVFGNTFFPAFNPRKGWFRNAANFTKKIVRHPNLWTSAFFHYAKLKTPCVGLDMEDVPIVDNGRFPILRRSVCYFKRELPQNPCNAFLYTTSKTQSNDNILHLQFFRESVAKLRPISVGVDEETCRSLSKYDLPKKTDVFFSGDCENRINRQRGLKLLESLKNEGYAIDIAQERLPRDEYLKRCSQAHIVWSPEGFGWDCFRHYEVGLVGSVPLMQVPPIYRHAPLMDDVHGIYYYVENDDLAARVRQALQNRNRLVEMGGAARRHVLEKHTLEALSRYVLEETKQTLGQTIR
;
A
#
# COMPACT_ATOMS: atom_id res chain seq x y z
N MET A 1 28.16 5.95 -5.25
CA MET A 1 26.68 6.01 -5.38
C MET A 1 26.10 4.92 -4.51
N ALA A 2 25.04 5.24 -3.79
CA ALA A 2 24.35 4.25 -2.98
C ALA A 2 23.74 3.16 -3.88
N ARG A 3 23.72 1.90 -3.41
CA ARG A 3 23.14 0.78 -4.16
C ARG A 3 22.06 0.11 -3.33
N TYR A 4 20.85 0.05 -3.85
CA TYR A 4 19.70 -0.56 -3.18
C TYR A 4 19.27 -1.82 -3.91
N LEU A 5 19.12 -2.92 -3.18
CA LEU A 5 18.59 -4.16 -3.72
C LEU A 5 17.13 -4.33 -3.31
N ILE A 6 16.24 -4.40 -4.28
CA ILE A 6 14.81 -4.63 -4.07
C ILE A 6 14.50 -6.08 -4.38
N VAL A 7 14.11 -6.84 -3.35
CA VAL A 7 13.82 -8.27 -3.44
C VAL A 7 12.32 -8.50 -3.38
N GLY A 8 11.74 -9.04 -4.42
CA GLY A 8 10.32 -9.36 -4.50
C GLY A 8 10.05 -10.79 -4.91
N ASN A 9 8.90 -11.31 -4.54
CA ASN A 9 8.41 -12.60 -4.99
C ASN A 9 7.14 -12.41 -5.84
N LEU A 10 7.27 -12.52 -7.15
CA LEU A 10 6.17 -12.46 -8.10
C LEU A 10 5.57 -13.85 -8.37
N SER A 11 5.43 -14.68 -7.33
CA SER A 11 5.00 -16.08 -7.45
C SER A 11 3.53 -16.28 -7.83
N LYS A 12 2.73 -15.23 -7.91
CA LYS A 12 1.37 -15.31 -8.44
C LYS A 12 1.36 -14.73 -9.84
N PRO A 13 0.91 -15.50 -10.86
CA PRO A 13 0.51 -14.88 -12.12
C PRO A 13 -0.60 -13.90 -11.77
N GLN A 14 -0.32 -12.63 -11.96
CA GLN A 14 -1.31 -11.61 -11.76
C GLN A 14 -2.33 -11.73 -12.88
N THR A 15 -3.60 -11.66 -12.56
CA THR A 15 -4.66 -11.52 -13.56
C THR A 15 -4.32 -10.31 -14.44
N ALA A 16 -4.72 -10.34 -15.70
CA ALA A 16 -4.36 -9.35 -16.73
C ALA A 16 -4.59 -7.87 -16.32
N ASP A 17 -5.34 -7.64 -15.25
CA ASP A 17 -5.69 -6.31 -14.73
C ASP A 17 -4.69 -5.73 -13.71
N ILE A 18 -3.76 -6.53 -13.16
CA ILE A 18 -2.79 -6.06 -12.18
C ILE A 18 -1.39 -6.21 -12.80
N ARG A 19 -0.93 -5.15 -13.45
CA ARG A 19 0.28 -5.17 -14.27
C ARG A 19 1.60 -5.14 -13.49
N GLU A 20 1.59 -4.81 -12.18
CA GLU A 20 2.84 -4.61 -11.42
C GLU A 20 2.74 -5.06 -9.96
N PRO A 21 3.82 -5.62 -9.37
CA PRO A 21 3.86 -5.94 -7.94
C PRO A 21 3.88 -4.64 -7.12
N TRP A 22 2.84 -4.42 -6.36
CA TRP A 22 2.58 -3.18 -5.62
C TRP A 22 3.72 -2.76 -4.70
N GLU A 23 4.32 -3.71 -4.02
CA GLU A 23 5.37 -3.47 -3.05
C GLU A 23 6.67 -2.97 -3.71
N LEU A 24 6.94 -3.46 -4.92
CA LEU A 24 8.16 -3.09 -5.62
C LEU A 24 8.05 -1.74 -6.33
N ARG A 25 6.83 -1.28 -6.62
CA ARG A 25 6.58 -0.02 -7.32
C ARG A 25 7.21 1.18 -6.63
N VAL A 26 7.24 1.19 -5.30
CA VAL A 26 7.81 2.27 -4.51
C VAL A 26 9.23 2.64 -4.97
N PHE A 27 9.99 1.67 -5.50
CA PHE A 27 11.35 1.89 -5.97
C PHE A 27 11.52 1.85 -7.49
N PHE A 28 10.46 1.72 -8.29
CA PHE A 28 10.58 1.58 -9.76
C PHE A 28 11.21 2.78 -10.45
N ALA A 29 10.97 3.97 -9.98
CA ALA A 29 11.58 5.20 -10.50
C ALA A 29 12.94 5.53 -9.86
N HIS A 30 13.37 4.76 -8.82
CA HIS A 30 14.61 5.08 -8.13
C HIS A 30 15.83 4.66 -8.97
N PRO A 31 16.74 5.60 -9.34
CA PRO A 31 17.82 5.33 -10.30
C PRO A 31 18.83 4.31 -9.79
N GLU A 32 19.01 4.19 -8.49
CA GLU A 32 20.03 3.34 -7.84
C GLU A 32 19.45 2.01 -7.34
N ALA A 33 18.17 1.73 -7.67
CA ALA A 33 17.51 0.48 -7.33
C ALA A 33 17.85 -0.63 -8.32
N GLU A 34 18.36 -1.74 -7.82
CA GLU A 34 18.51 -3.00 -8.55
C GLU A 34 17.44 -4.00 -8.07
N PHE A 35 16.83 -4.73 -8.99
CA PHE A 35 15.72 -5.62 -8.68
C PHE A 35 16.15 -7.07 -8.76
N LEU A 36 15.79 -7.84 -7.72
CA LEU A 36 15.89 -9.28 -7.72
C LEU A 36 14.51 -9.87 -7.54
N ASN A 37 14.05 -10.53 -8.57
CA ASN A 37 12.79 -11.22 -8.54
C ASN A 37 13.01 -12.73 -8.31
N SER A 38 12.37 -13.28 -7.31
CA SER A 38 12.48 -14.69 -6.94
C SER A 38 11.33 -15.54 -7.48
N GLY A 39 10.49 -15.00 -8.39
CA GLY A 39 9.30 -15.68 -8.91
C GLY A 39 9.41 -16.12 -10.39
N PRO A 40 8.57 -17.05 -10.85
CA PRO A 40 8.38 -17.33 -12.25
C PRO A 40 7.77 -16.10 -12.92
N GLY A 41 8.49 -15.40 -13.76
CA GLY A 41 8.08 -14.14 -14.33
C GLY A 41 9.01 -12.98 -13.95
N ALA A 42 10.22 -13.29 -13.50
CA ALA A 42 11.29 -12.33 -13.23
C ALA A 42 11.45 -11.30 -14.35
N ASP A 43 11.09 -11.66 -15.56
CA ASP A 43 11.28 -10.87 -16.78
C ASP A 43 10.04 -10.05 -17.20
N ILE A 44 8.89 -10.24 -16.55
CA ILE A 44 7.62 -9.60 -16.96
C ILE A 44 7.71 -8.06 -16.92
N PHE A 45 8.58 -7.51 -16.05
CA PHE A 45 8.69 -6.06 -15.88
C PHE A 45 9.99 -5.47 -16.42
N GLY A 46 10.89 -6.29 -17.01
CA GLY A 46 12.18 -5.82 -17.53
C GLY A 46 13.05 -5.08 -16.50
N LYS A 47 12.79 -5.24 -15.21
CA LYS A 47 13.48 -4.51 -14.12
C LYS A 47 14.71 -5.24 -13.61
N GLN A 48 14.78 -6.57 -13.71
CA GLN A 48 15.98 -7.30 -13.35
C GLN A 48 16.99 -7.25 -14.52
N ARG A 49 18.02 -6.42 -14.37
CA ARG A 49 19.03 -6.17 -15.40
C ARG A 49 20.20 -7.15 -15.38
N ARG A 50 20.38 -7.90 -14.30
CA ARG A 50 21.55 -8.76 -14.06
C ARG A 50 21.12 -10.19 -13.71
N PRO A 51 21.96 -11.20 -14.01
CA PRO A 51 21.68 -12.58 -13.60
C PRO A 51 21.58 -12.71 -12.07
N THR A 52 20.63 -13.50 -11.60
CA THR A 52 20.41 -13.77 -10.17
C THR A 52 21.69 -14.14 -9.42
N ARG A 53 22.54 -15.01 -10.04
CA ARG A 53 23.80 -15.42 -9.44
C ARG A 53 24.73 -14.26 -9.13
N ALA A 54 24.89 -13.32 -10.06
CA ALA A 54 25.75 -12.15 -9.89
C ALA A 54 25.22 -11.22 -8.78
N ILE A 55 23.89 -11.04 -8.70
CA ILE A 55 23.26 -10.27 -7.61
C ILE A 55 23.51 -10.92 -6.25
N LEU A 56 23.34 -12.25 -6.15
CA LEU A 56 23.58 -12.98 -4.90
C LEU A 56 25.06 -12.99 -4.47
N GLU A 57 26.00 -12.97 -5.42
CA GLU A 57 27.42 -12.78 -5.13
C GLU A 57 27.69 -11.39 -4.54
N ASP A 58 27.10 -10.35 -5.09
CA ASP A 58 27.19 -8.99 -4.55
C ASP A 58 26.57 -8.88 -3.14
N VAL A 59 25.46 -9.56 -2.90
CA VAL A 59 24.86 -9.63 -1.54
C VAL A 59 25.85 -10.27 -0.56
N ARG A 60 26.51 -11.37 -0.94
CA ARG A 60 27.52 -12.02 -0.09
C ARG A 60 28.70 -11.12 0.23
N ARG A 61 29.08 -10.25 -0.71
CA ARG A 61 30.17 -9.28 -0.56
C ARG A 61 29.73 -8.00 0.17
N ASN A 62 28.48 -7.90 0.58
CA ASN A 62 27.85 -6.69 1.16
C ASN A 62 28.01 -5.46 0.26
N ALA A 63 27.80 -5.63 -1.05
CA ALA A 63 27.96 -4.58 -2.04
C ALA A 63 26.73 -3.62 -2.15
N TYR A 64 25.71 -3.85 -1.34
CA TYR A 64 24.52 -3.00 -1.25
C TYR A 64 24.50 -2.26 0.08
N ASP A 65 24.00 -1.02 0.05
CA ASP A 65 23.82 -0.18 1.24
C ASP A 65 22.51 -0.51 1.97
N LEU A 66 21.51 -1.02 1.24
CA LEU A 66 20.22 -1.42 1.79
C LEU A 66 19.60 -2.56 0.97
N ILE A 67 18.94 -3.49 1.65
CA ILE A 67 18.10 -4.51 1.02
C ILE A 67 16.64 -4.27 1.42
N VAL A 68 15.78 -4.09 0.43
CA VAL A 68 14.35 -3.89 0.61
C VAL A 68 13.61 -5.16 0.24
N PHE A 69 12.87 -5.73 1.18
CA PHE A 69 12.04 -6.90 0.95
C PHE A 69 10.59 -6.50 0.74
N GLY A 70 10.07 -6.68 -0.48
CA GLY A 70 8.66 -6.58 -0.78
C GLY A 70 8.06 -7.97 -0.99
N ASN A 71 6.86 -8.21 -0.53
CA ASN A 71 6.04 -9.42 -0.73
C ASN A 71 6.78 -10.78 -0.79
N THR A 72 7.85 -10.92 -0.05
CA THR A 72 8.61 -12.17 0.04
C THR A 72 8.03 -13.02 1.16
N PHE A 73 7.47 -14.18 0.81
CA PHE A 73 7.03 -15.16 1.78
C PHE A 73 8.16 -16.14 2.05
N PHE A 74 8.58 -16.20 3.29
CA PHE A 74 9.36 -17.36 3.75
C PHE A 74 8.38 -18.46 4.15
N PRO A 75 8.65 -19.73 3.79
CA PRO A 75 7.83 -20.83 4.28
C PRO A 75 7.86 -20.82 5.80
N ALA A 76 6.74 -20.42 6.41
CA ALA A 76 6.63 -20.37 7.86
C ALA A 76 6.77 -21.77 8.43
N PHE A 77 7.70 -21.92 9.37
CA PHE A 77 7.76 -23.10 10.22
C PHE A 77 6.53 -23.06 11.14
N ASN A 78 5.64 -24.02 10.99
CA ASN A 78 4.49 -24.15 11.89
C ASN A 78 4.91 -25.02 13.09
N PRO A 79 5.09 -24.45 14.29
CA PRO A 79 5.56 -25.21 15.45
C PRO A 79 4.59 -26.32 15.89
N ARG A 80 3.29 -26.22 15.51
CA ARG A 80 2.30 -27.27 15.76
C ARG A 80 2.42 -28.46 14.80
N LYS A 81 3.16 -28.31 13.69
CA LYS A 81 3.47 -29.40 12.75
C LYS A 81 4.89 -29.83 13.02
N GLY A 82 5.11 -31.02 13.54
CA GLY A 82 6.43 -31.56 13.82
C GLY A 82 7.43 -31.31 12.68
N TRP A 83 8.72 -31.31 13.01
CA TRP A 83 9.83 -30.95 12.11
C TRP A 83 9.75 -31.64 10.73
N PHE A 84 9.45 -32.94 10.70
CA PHE A 84 9.32 -33.72 9.46
C PHE A 84 8.24 -33.22 8.53
N ARG A 85 7.06 -32.86 9.06
CA ARG A 85 5.95 -32.29 8.23
C ARG A 85 6.28 -30.92 7.71
N ASN A 86 6.98 -30.12 8.50
CA ASN A 86 7.46 -28.79 8.05
C ASN A 86 8.51 -28.94 6.94
N ALA A 87 9.49 -29.84 7.11
CA ALA A 87 10.51 -30.14 6.12
C ALA A 87 9.90 -30.67 4.80
N ALA A 88 8.97 -31.63 4.88
CA ALA A 88 8.28 -32.17 3.72
C ALA A 88 7.45 -31.11 2.98
N ASN A 89 6.73 -30.24 3.71
CA ASN A 89 5.99 -29.13 3.11
C ASN A 89 6.93 -28.09 2.49
N PHE A 90 8.07 -27.83 3.09
CA PHE A 90 9.11 -26.94 2.58
C PHE A 90 9.70 -27.49 1.28
N THR A 91 10.12 -28.76 1.27
CA THR A 91 10.65 -29.44 0.08
C THR A 91 9.61 -29.46 -1.05
N LYS A 92 8.34 -29.80 -0.74
CA LYS A 92 7.27 -29.79 -1.73
C LYS A 92 6.99 -28.40 -2.33
N LYS A 93 7.11 -27.35 -1.51
CA LYS A 93 7.00 -25.96 -1.97
C LYS A 93 8.20 -25.55 -2.82
N ILE A 94 9.41 -25.90 -2.45
CA ILE A 94 10.63 -25.61 -3.24
C ILE A 94 10.60 -26.30 -4.58
N VAL A 95 10.22 -27.59 -4.62
CA VAL A 95 10.13 -28.35 -5.89
C VAL A 95 9.07 -27.75 -6.83
N ARG A 96 7.94 -27.30 -6.27
CA ARG A 96 6.89 -26.63 -7.07
C ARG A 96 7.24 -25.19 -7.47
N HIS A 97 8.09 -24.52 -6.70
CA HIS A 97 8.46 -23.13 -6.86
C HIS A 97 9.98 -22.99 -6.68
N PRO A 98 10.79 -23.34 -7.72
CA PRO A 98 12.26 -23.33 -7.62
C PRO A 98 12.84 -21.97 -7.20
N ASN A 99 12.10 -20.89 -7.41
CA ASN A 99 12.49 -19.53 -7.01
C ASN A 99 12.47 -19.28 -5.49
N LEU A 100 11.88 -20.19 -4.70
CA LEU A 100 12.02 -20.14 -3.24
C LEU A 100 13.46 -20.33 -2.74
N TRP A 101 14.38 -20.79 -3.59
CA TRP A 101 15.81 -20.83 -3.30
C TRP A 101 16.38 -19.45 -2.99
N THR A 102 15.94 -18.43 -3.70
CA THR A 102 16.35 -17.04 -3.44
C THR A 102 15.84 -16.58 -2.07
N SER A 103 14.59 -16.89 -1.73
CA SER A 103 14.03 -16.59 -0.41
C SER A 103 14.74 -17.37 0.69
N ALA A 104 15.06 -18.65 0.46
CA ALA A 104 15.84 -19.47 1.39
C ALA A 104 17.25 -18.91 1.58
N PHE A 105 17.91 -18.47 0.50
CA PHE A 105 19.22 -17.81 0.60
C PHE A 105 19.14 -16.62 1.57
N PHE A 106 18.20 -15.71 1.37
CA PHE A 106 18.05 -14.56 2.26
C PHE A 106 17.66 -14.95 3.70
N HIS A 107 16.94 -16.05 3.88
CA HIS A 107 16.60 -16.55 5.23
C HIS A 107 17.84 -17.03 6.01
N TYR A 108 18.74 -17.73 5.35
CA TYR A 108 19.92 -18.35 6.00
C TYR A 108 21.20 -17.51 5.89
N ALA A 109 21.28 -16.59 4.96
CA ALA A 109 22.45 -15.74 4.79
C ALA A 109 22.63 -14.81 6.02
N LYS A 110 23.87 -14.76 6.53
CA LYS A 110 24.26 -13.77 7.53
C LYS A 110 24.53 -12.43 6.85
N LEU A 111 23.44 -11.68 6.59
CA LEU A 111 23.55 -10.38 5.97
C LEU A 111 24.08 -9.36 6.97
N LYS A 112 25.10 -8.59 6.55
CA LYS A 112 25.58 -7.41 7.28
C LYS A 112 24.88 -6.14 6.78
N THR A 113 24.42 -6.15 5.53
CA THR A 113 23.66 -5.07 4.92
C THR A 113 22.34 -4.85 5.66
N PRO A 114 22.01 -3.62 6.04
CA PRO A 114 20.70 -3.29 6.62
C PRO A 114 19.54 -3.76 5.73
N CYS A 115 18.44 -4.15 6.37
CA CYS A 115 17.26 -4.63 5.65
C CYS A 115 16.01 -3.87 6.11
N VAL A 116 15.06 -3.66 5.19
CA VAL A 116 13.71 -3.18 5.49
C VAL A 116 12.67 -4.07 4.84
N GLY A 117 11.47 -4.15 5.44
CA GLY A 117 10.33 -4.84 4.87
C GLY A 117 9.28 -3.86 4.37
N LEU A 118 8.69 -4.14 3.19
CA LEU A 118 7.51 -3.47 2.66
C LEU A 118 6.34 -4.47 2.66
N ASP A 119 5.29 -4.15 3.38
CA ASP A 119 4.07 -4.94 3.49
C ASP A 119 2.89 -4.10 2.98
N MET A 120 2.55 -4.28 1.71
CA MET A 120 1.49 -3.54 1.01
C MET A 120 0.16 -4.31 0.97
N GLU A 121 0.02 -5.37 1.78
CA GLU A 121 -1.21 -6.17 1.84
C GLU A 121 -2.40 -5.37 2.40
N ASP A 122 -3.58 -5.70 1.87
CA ASP A 122 -4.88 -5.10 2.23
C ASP A 122 -5.41 -5.54 3.61
N VAL A 123 -4.55 -6.06 4.48
CA VAL A 123 -4.96 -6.60 5.78
C VAL A 123 -4.16 -5.97 6.92
N PRO A 124 -4.79 -5.69 8.07
CA PRO A 124 -4.15 -5.01 9.20
C PRO A 124 -3.25 -5.93 10.04
N ILE A 125 -2.84 -7.07 9.51
CA ILE A 125 -2.03 -8.06 10.22
C ILE A 125 -0.69 -8.30 9.54
N VAL A 126 0.30 -8.72 10.30
CA VAL A 126 1.57 -9.25 9.79
C VAL A 126 1.47 -10.79 9.76
N ASP A 127 1.48 -11.35 8.55
CA ASP A 127 1.43 -12.80 8.37
C ASP A 127 2.69 -13.49 8.91
N ASN A 128 2.53 -14.71 9.44
CA ASN A 128 3.63 -15.52 9.98
C ASN A 128 4.79 -15.73 8.98
N GLY A 129 4.49 -15.81 7.70
CA GLY A 129 5.49 -15.94 6.65
C GLY A 129 6.39 -14.70 6.50
N ARG A 130 5.98 -13.56 7.06
CA ARG A 130 6.72 -12.29 7.03
C ARG A 130 7.54 -12.02 8.29
N PHE A 131 7.35 -12.79 9.36
CA PHE A 131 8.12 -12.62 10.60
C PHE A 131 9.65 -12.73 10.43
N PRO A 132 10.20 -13.61 9.59
CA PRO A 132 11.63 -13.62 9.32
C PRO A 132 12.15 -12.30 8.74
N ILE A 133 11.37 -11.64 7.89
CA ILE A 133 11.70 -10.31 7.34
C ILE A 133 11.60 -9.27 8.45
N LEU A 134 10.48 -9.22 9.18
CA LEU A 134 10.27 -8.28 10.27
C LEU A 134 11.41 -8.36 11.32
N ARG A 135 11.82 -9.56 11.69
CA ARG A 135 12.94 -9.76 12.65
C ARG A 135 14.25 -9.15 12.17
N ARG A 136 14.56 -9.28 10.89
CA ARG A 136 15.80 -8.76 10.27
C ARG A 136 15.75 -7.30 9.93
N SER A 137 14.55 -6.78 9.71
CA SER A 137 14.37 -5.41 9.29
C SER A 137 14.73 -4.42 10.39
N VAL A 138 15.35 -3.33 9.98
CA VAL A 138 15.53 -2.11 10.79
C VAL A 138 14.17 -1.43 10.95
N CYS A 139 13.46 -1.23 9.83
CA CYS A 139 12.10 -0.73 9.76
C CYS A 139 11.23 -1.71 8.95
N TYR A 140 9.96 -1.79 9.29
CA TYR A 140 8.97 -2.59 8.58
C TYR A 140 7.77 -1.71 8.24
N PHE A 141 7.63 -1.39 6.96
CA PHE A 141 6.60 -0.50 6.46
C PHE A 141 5.34 -1.28 6.13
N LYS A 142 4.24 -0.93 6.80
CA LYS A 142 2.96 -1.60 6.63
C LYS A 142 1.87 -0.64 6.19
N ARG A 143 1.21 -0.95 5.07
CA ARG A 143 0.15 -0.13 4.50
C ARG A 143 -1.07 -0.06 5.42
N GLU A 144 -1.61 -1.18 5.81
CA GLU A 144 -2.76 -1.28 6.72
C GLU A 144 -2.30 -1.40 8.18
N LEU A 145 -1.48 -0.44 8.65
CA LEU A 145 -1.00 -0.44 10.03
C LEU A 145 -2.11 -0.01 10.99
N PRO A 146 -2.63 -0.88 11.90
CA PRO A 146 -3.68 -0.51 12.83
C PRO A 146 -3.30 0.69 13.70
N GLN A 147 -4.27 1.51 14.13
CA GLN A 147 -4.05 2.62 15.07
C GLN A 147 -3.41 2.13 16.38
N ASN A 148 -3.77 0.95 16.85
CA ASN A 148 -2.95 0.25 17.84
C ASN A 148 -2.05 -0.75 17.12
N PRO A 149 -0.74 -0.46 16.93
CA PRO A 149 0.18 -1.32 16.17
C PRO A 149 0.30 -2.74 16.74
N CYS A 150 -0.05 -2.93 18.01
CA CYS A 150 -0.09 -4.25 18.63
C CYS A 150 -1.10 -5.18 17.93
N ASN A 151 -2.20 -4.62 17.40
CA ASN A 151 -3.23 -5.38 16.72
C ASN A 151 -2.71 -6.05 15.43
N ALA A 152 -1.61 -5.56 14.85
CA ALA A 152 -0.98 -6.19 13.69
C ALA A 152 -0.49 -7.63 13.96
N PHE A 153 -0.40 -8.03 15.22
CA PHE A 153 0.08 -9.35 15.66
C PHE A 153 -1.00 -10.24 16.29
N LEU A 154 -2.24 -9.76 16.42
CA LEU A 154 -3.34 -10.54 17.02
C LEU A 154 -3.70 -11.77 16.19
N TYR A 155 -3.61 -11.64 14.85
CA TYR A 155 -3.94 -12.70 13.91
C TYR A 155 -2.79 -12.88 12.94
N THR A 156 -2.12 -14.01 12.93
CA THR A 156 -0.89 -14.19 12.13
C THR A 156 -0.95 -15.31 11.09
N THR A 157 -1.94 -16.18 11.17
CA THR A 157 -2.06 -17.34 10.26
C THR A 157 -3.33 -17.35 9.43
N SER A 158 -4.36 -16.68 9.90
CA SER A 158 -5.65 -16.57 9.25
C SER A 158 -6.33 -15.32 9.74
N LYS A 159 -7.15 -14.73 8.89
CA LYS A 159 -7.98 -13.56 9.24
C LYS A 159 -8.96 -13.82 10.39
N THR A 160 -9.13 -15.09 10.78
CA THR A 160 -10.13 -15.55 11.75
C THR A 160 -9.55 -16.26 12.97
N GLN A 161 -8.23 -16.54 13.00
CA GLN A 161 -7.59 -17.23 14.13
C GLN A 161 -6.72 -16.28 14.92
N SER A 162 -7.10 -16.08 16.19
CA SER A 162 -6.31 -15.36 17.17
C SER A 162 -4.94 -16.02 17.38
N ASN A 163 -3.92 -15.20 17.59
CA ASN A 163 -2.60 -15.67 17.97
C ASN A 163 -2.52 -15.70 19.50
N ASP A 164 -2.96 -16.81 20.10
CA ASP A 164 -2.99 -16.99 21.55
C ASP A 164 -1.58 -17.03 22.19
N ASN A 165 -0.51 -17.02 21.39
CA ASN A 165 0.88 -17.13 21.82
C ASN A 165 1.68 -15.81 21.68
N ILE A 166 1.07 -14.65 21.84
CA ILE A 166 1.80 -13.37 21.94
C ILE A 166 2.50 -13.25 23.31
N LEU A 167 3.18 -14.32 23.74
CA LEU A 167 3.75 -14.40 25.09
C LEU A 167 5.22 -13.95 25.17
N HIS A 168 5.88 -13.66 24.06
CA HIS A 168 7.23 -13.10 24.07
C HIS A 168 7.16 -11.56 24.06
N LEU A 169 6.87 -10.96 25.20
CA LEU A 169 6.75 -9.52 25.39
C LEU A 169 7.92 -8.72 24.80
N GLN A 170 9.16 -9.22 24.89
CA GLN A 170 10.33 -8.55 24.32
C GLN A 170 10.29 -8.57 22.80
N PHE A 171 10.10 -9.73 22.18
CA PHE A 171 9.96 -9.82 20.72
C PHE A 171 8.83 -8.96 20.19
N PHE A 172 7.73 -8.90 20.92
CA PHE A 172 6.57 -8.11 20.58
C PHE A 172 6.88 -6.61 20.61
N ARG A 173 7.49 -6.12 21.67
CA ARG A 173 7.90 -4.71 21.79
C ARG A 173 8.90 -4.31 20.70
N GLU A 174 9.92 -5.13 20.45
CA GLU A 174 10.91 -4.90 19.40
C GLU A 174 10.25 -4.89 18.01
N SER A 175 9.29 -5.77 17.77
CA SER A 175 8.57 -5.86 16.50
C SER A 175 7.66 -4.66 16.26
N VAL A 176 6.91 -4.23 17.28
CA VAL A 176 6.06 -3.03 17.22
C VAL A 176 6.90 -1.78 16.97
N ALA A 177 8.04 -1.66 17.63
CA ALA A 177 8.94 -0.51 17.46
C ALA A 177 9.48 -0.34 16.03
N LYS A 178 9.50 -1.42 15.24
CA LYS A 178 9.94 -1.40 13.84
C LYS A 178 8.85 -0.97 12.86
N LEU A 179 7.58 -1.05 13.26
CA LEU A 179 6.47 -0.75 12.36
C LEU A 179 6.43 0.73 11.98
N ARG A 180 6.23 0.99 10.70
CA ARG A 180 6.03 2.33 10.13
C ARG A 180 4.86 2.28 9.17
N PRO A 181 3.97 3.28 9.15
CA PRO A 181 2.92 3.36 8.14
C PRO A 181 3.52 3.68 6.77
N ILE A 182 2.89 3.16 5.72
CA ILE A 182 3.18 3.55 4.34
C ILE A 182 1.86 3.60 3.57
N SER A 183 1.76 4.45 2.56
CA SER A 183 0.59 4.51 1.68
C SER A 183 0.82 3.77 0.37
N VAL A 184 -0.28 3.43 -0.31
CA VAL A 184 -0.21 2.80 -1.64
C VAL A 184 0.36 3.73 -2.71
N GLY A 185 0.23 5.05 -2.53
CA GLY A 185 0.75 6.07 -3.42
C GLY A 185 0.05 6.18 -4.78
N VAL A 186 0.59 7.04 -5.62
CA VAL A 186 0.14 7.28 -7.00
C VAL A 186 1.26 7.00 -8.00
N ASP A 187 0.88 6.56 -9.19
CA ASP A 187 1.85 6.23 -10.23
C ASP A 187 2.39 7.47 -10.96
N GLU A 188 3.61 7.34 -11.45
CA GLU A 188 4.34 8.40 -12.17
C GLU A 188 3.67 8.78 -13.50
N GLU A 189 3.00 7.84 -14.17
CA GLU A 189 2.35 8.11 -15.45
C GLU A 189 1.20 9.08 -15.26
N THR A 190 0.38 8.85 -14.22
CA THR A 190 -0.71 9.79 -13.87
C THR A 190 -0.14 11.15 -13.47
N CYS A 191 0.95 11.20 -12.68
CA CYS A 191 1.60 12.45 -12.30
C CYS A 191 2.10 13.25 -13.51
N ARG A 192 2.66 12.60 -14.53
CA ARG A 192 3.15 13.26 -15.74
C ARG A 192 2.03 13.80 -16.64
N SER A 193 0.85 13.23 -16.55
CA SER A 193 -0.28 13.56 -17.42
C SER A 193 -1.36 14.45 -16.76
N LEU A 194 -1.04 15.12 -15.66
CA LEU A 194 -1.99 15.89 -14.85
C LEU A 194 -2.73 16.99 -15.60
N SER A 195 -2.10 17.63 -16.60
CA SER A 195 -2.74 18.67 -17.40
C SER A 195 -3.99 18.19 -18.16
N LYS A 196 -4.10 16.87 -18.42
CA LYS A 196 -5.31 16.28 -19.02
C LYS A 196 -6.52 16.35 -18.10
N TYR A 197 -6.31 16.53 -16.81
CA TYR A 197 -7.33 16.50 -15.76
C TYR A 197 -7.59 17.89 -15.14
N ASP A 198 -7.07 18.97 -15.73
CA ASP A 198 -7.41 20.33 -15.34
C ASP A 198 -8.73 20.74 -16.02
N LEU A 199 -9.81 20.08 -15.62
CA LEU A 199 -11.15 20.24 -16.24
C LEU A 199 -12.08 21.01 -15.30
N PRO A 200 -13.03 21.80 -15.86
CA PRO A 200 -14.00 22.52 -15.05
C PRO A 200 -14.92 21.56 -14.29
N LYS A 201 -15.30 21.93 -13.08
CA LYS A 201 -16.21 21.15 -12.24
C LYS A 201 -17.61 21.14 -12.87
N LYS A 202 -18.24 19.98 -12.97
CA LYS A 202 -19.55 19.72 -13.56
C LYS A 202 -20.53 19.06 -12.60
N THR A 203 -20.00 18.27 -11.64
CA THR A 203 -20.82 17.51 -10.71
C THR A 203 -20.45 17.85 -9.27
N ASP A 204 -21.43 17.72 -8.38
CA ASP A 204 -21.20 17.90 -6.95
C ASP A 204 -20.46 16.73 -6.35
N VAL A 205 -20.94 15.51 -6.63
CA VAL A 205 -20.31 14.27 -6.14
C VAL A 205 -20.20 13.25 -7.28
N PHE A 206 -19.05 12.61 -7.37
CA PHE A 206 -18.82 11.48 -8.27
C PHE A 206 -18.48 10.22 -7.47
N PHE A 207 -18.93 9.07 -7.96
CA PHE A 207 -18.51 7.75 -7.48
C PHE A 207 -18.37 6.74 -8.61
N SER A 208 -17.29 5.96 -8.55
CA SER A 208 -17.10 4.77 -9.39
C SER A 208 -16.44 3.70 -8.55
N GLY A 209 -17.02 2.51 -8.48
CA GLY A 209 -16.48 1.38 -7.76
C GLY A 209 -17.47 0.26 -7.61
N ASP A 210 -16.95 -0.95 -7.39
CA ASP A 210 -17.76 -2.13 -7.10
C ASP A 210 -18.42 -2.02 -5.72
N CYS A 211 -19.73 -2.24 -5.68
CA CYS A 211 -20.56 -2.26 -4.47
C CYS A 211 -21.12 -3.64 -4.16
N GLU A 212 -20.89 -4.62 -5.02
CA GLU A 212 -21.35 -5.98 -4.80
C GLU A 212 -20.69 -6.58 -3.55
N ASN A 213 -21.49 -7.19 -2.70
CA ASN A 213 -21.03 -7.78 -1.43
C ASN A 213 -20.31 -6.80 -0.45
N ARG A 214 -20.60 -5.49 -0.53
CA ARG A 214 -20.01 -4.45 0.31
C ARG A 214 -21.08 -3.59 0.99
N ILE A 215 -21.49 -4.00 2.19
CA ILE A 215 -22.59 -3.38 2.94
C ILE A 215 -22.41 -1.87 3.11
N ASN A 216 -21.22 -1.41 3.51
CA ASN A 216 -20.95 0.02 3.71
C ASN A 216 -21.07 0.83 2.41
N ARG A 217 -20.66 0.25 1.27
CA ARG A 217 -20.81 0.91 -0.03
C ARG A 217 -22.25 0.94 -0.50
N GLN A 218 -22.99 -0.14 -0.32
CA GLN A 218 -24.44 -0.17 -0.64
C GLN A 218 -25.22 0.84 0.19
N ARG A 219 -24.89 0.98 1.49
CA ARG A 219 -25.48 1.99 2.38
C ARG A 219 -25.14 3.40 1.91
N GLY A 220 -23.86 3.68 1.60
CA GLY A 220 -23.44 4.97 1.09
C GLY A 220 -24.06 5.33 -0.27
N LEU A 221 -24.27 4.36 -1.18
CA LEU A 221 -24.99 4.60 -2.44
C LEU A 221 -26.41 5.12 -2.19
N LYS A 222 -27.15 4.52 -1.27
CA LYS A 222 -28.50 4.97 -0.91
C LYS A 222 -28.51 6.42 -0.41
N LEU A 223 -27.48 6.80 0.37
CA LEU A 223 -27.31 8.18 0.83
C LEU A 223 -27.00 9.15 -0.33
N LEU A 224 -26.17 8.75 -1.29
CA LEU A 224 -25.90 9.54 -2.49
C LEU A 224 -27.14 9.68 -3.37
N GLU A 225 -27.94 8.63 -3.52
CA GLU A 225 -29.22 8.67 -4.24
C GLU A 225 -30.21 9.62 -3.57
N SER A 226 -30.24 9.67 -2.23
CA SER A 226 -31.09 10.65 -1.52
C SER A 226 -30.67 12.09 -1.82
N LEU A 227 -29.37 12.38 -1.88
CA LEU A 227 -28.85 13.68 -2.27
C LEU A 227 -29.23 14.07 -3.70
N LYS A 228 -29.25 13.12 -4.63
CA LYS A 228 -29.73 13.34 -5.99
C LYS A 228 -31.19 13.77 -6.02
N ASN A 229 -32.04 13.16 -5.20
CA ASN A 229 -33.43 13.53 -5.06
C ASN A 229 -33.64 14.93 -4.45
N GLU A 230 -32.66 15.43 -3.71
CA GLU A 230 -32.59 16.79 -3.16
C GLU A 230 -32.11 17.84 -4.19
N GLY A 231 -31.75 17.41 -5.41
CA GLY A 231 -31.32 18.29 -6.50
C GLY A 231 -29.80 18.47 -6.63
N TYR A 232 -28.98 17.75 -5.87
CA TYR A 232 -27.53 17.77 -6.07
C TYR A 232 -27.12 17.00 -7.33
N ALA A 233 -26.08 17.49 -8.01
CA ALA A 233 -25.53 16.86 -9.21
C ALA A 233 -24.68 15.64 -8.85
N ILE A 234 -25.32 14.50 -8.65
CA ILE A 234 -24.69 13.23 -8.25
C ILE A 234 -24.45 12.36 -9.48
N ASP A 235 -23.20 11.99 -9.73
CA ASP A 235 -22.77 11.12 -10.83
C ASP A 235 -22.25 9.79 -10.27
N ILE A 236 -22.97 8.70 -10.55
CA ILE A 236 -22.61 7.33 -10.14
C ILE A 236 -22.38 6.51 -11.40
N ALA A 237 -21.15 6.02 -11.59
CA ALA A 237 -20.84 5.16 -12.71
C ALA A 237 -21.53 3.80 -12.54
N GLN A 238 -22.27 3.37 -13.57
CA GLN A 238 -22.98 2.09 -13.57
C GLN A 238 -22.04 0.90 -13.85
N GLU A 239 -20.93 1.15 -14.55
CA GLU A 239 -19.96 0.17 -14.96
C GLU A 239 -18.54 0.61 -14.58
N ARG A 240 -17.61 -0.34 -14.64
CA ARG A 240 -16.19 -0.05 -14.44
C ARG A 240 -15.68 0.81 -15.60
N LEU A 241 -15.21 2.00 -15.29
CA LEU A 241 -14.66 2.93 -16.26
C LEU A 241 -13.20 2.59 -16.62
N PRO A 242 -12.80 2.83 -17.88
CA PRO A 242 -11.38 2.93 -18.22
C PRO A 242 -10.69 3.98 -17.35
N ARG A 243 -9.41 3.77 -17.02
CA ARG A 243 -8.67 4.62 -16.08
C ARG A 243 -8.69 6.11 -16.44
N ASP A 244 -8.44 6.44 -17.70
CA ASP A 244 -8.43 7.84 -18.16
C ASP A 244 -9.80 8.52 -17.99
N GLU A 245 -10.88 7.83 -18.33
CA GLU A 245 -12.24 8.32 -18.16
C GLU A 245 -12.60 8.47 -16.67
N TYR A 246 -12.20 7.50 -15.84
CA TYR A 246 -12.38 7.60 -14.40
C TYR A 246 -11.71 8.85 -13.83
N LEU A 247 -10.44 9.11 -14.18
CA LEU A 247 -9.69 10.27 -13.67
C LEU A 247 -10.28 11.60 -14.19
N LYS A 248 -10.75 11.65 -15.45
CA LYS A 248 -11.49 12.81 -15.99
C LYS A 248 -12.76 13.10 -15.20
N ARG A 249 -13.57 12.08 -14.94
CA ARG A 249 -14.80 12.27 -14.16
C ARG A 249 -14.49 12.62 -12.69
N CYS A 250 -13.44 12.06 -12.10
CA CYS A 250 -12.95 12.52 -10.81
C CYS A 250 -12.61 14.00 -10.83
N SER A 251 -11.84 14.48 -11.83
CA SER A 251 -11.42 15.88 -11.91
C SER A 251 -12.60 16.85 -12.13
N GLN A 252 -13.67 16.41 -12.77
CA GLN A 252 -14.88 17.20 -13.02
C GLN A 252 -15.86 17.24 -11.83
N ALA A 253 -15.63 16.51 -10.77
CA ALA A 253 -16.42 16.54 -9.55
C ALA A 253 -15.80 17.46 -8.49
N HIS A 254 -16.63 18.15 -7.70
CA HIS A 254 -16.14 18.83 -6.50
C HIS A 254 -15.67 17.84 -5.45
N ILE A 255 -16.48 16.83 -5.19
CA ILE A 255 -16.25 15.77 -4.22
C ILE A 255 -16.25 14.43 -4.93
N VAL A 256 -15.33 13.53 -4.58
CA VAL A 256 -15.39 12.14 -5.03
C VAL A 256 -15.51 11.24 -3.82
N TRP A 257 -16.60 10.46 -3.78
CA TRP A 257 -16.76 9.49 -2.71
C TRP A 257 -15.75 8.36 -2.84
N SER A 258 -14.91 8.23 -1.83
CA SER A 258 -13.79 7.30 -1.79
C SER A 258 -13.89 6.38 -0.56
N PRO A 259 -14.83 5.44 -0.54
CA PRO A 259 -14.93 4.45 0.53
C PRO A 259 -13.76 3.46 0.49
N GLU A 260 -13.54 2.78 1.62
CA GLU A 260 -12.55 1.71 1.75
C GLU A 260 -12.65 0.65 0.64
N GLY A 261 -11.52 0.03 0.33
CA GLY A 261 -11.39 -1.12 -0.55
C GLY A 261 -11.51 -2.45 0.19
N PHE A 262 -10.57 -3.37 -0.03
CA PHE A 262 -10.32 -4.53 0.84
C PHE A 262 -9.65 -4.08 2.14
N GLY A 263 -8.68 -3.16 2.06
CA GLY A 263 -8.16 -2.35 3.15
C GLY A 263 -8.71 -0.94 3.08
N TRP A 264 -8.39 -0.13 4.09
CA TRP A 264 -8.79 1.28 4.13
C TRP A 264 -7.97 2.11 3.13
N ASP A 265 -6.64 1.94 3.14
CA ASP A 265 -5.75 2.69 2.26
C ASP A 265 -5.91 2.23 0.82
N CYS A 266 -6.43 3.07 -0.04
CA CYS A 266 -6.69 2.72 -1.43
C CYS A 266 -6.25 3.84 -2.40
N PHE A 267 -5.93 3.47 -3.63
CA PHE A 267 -5.48 4.42 -4.67
C PHE A 267 -6.43 5.59 -4.85
N ARG A 268 -7.74 5.34 -4.79
CA ARG A 268 -8.75 6.37 -5.01
C ARG A 268 -8.56 7.59 -4.12
N HIS A 269 -8.16 7.40 -2.85
CA HIS A 269 -7.93 8.52 -1.93
C HIS A 269 -6.92 9.51 -2.51
N TYR A 270 -5.85 9.00 -3.06
CA TYR A 270 -4.73 9.79 -3.59
C TYR A 270 -4.97 10.23 -5.04
N GLU A 271 -5.57 9.39 -5.88
CA GLU A 271 -5.94 9.72 -7.27
C GLU A 271 -6.90 10.90 -7.33
N VAL A 272 -7.89 10.92 -6.45
CA VAL A 272 -8.86 12.03 -6.33
C VAL A 272 -8.17 13.33 -5.93
N GLY A 273 -7.33 13.30 -4.90
CA GLY A 273 -6.52 14.47 -4.52
C GLY A 273 -5.60 14.91 -5.65
N LEU A 274 -4.94 13.98 -6.32
CA LEU A 274 -4.01 14.25 -7.41
C LEU A 274 -4.67 15.02 -8.57
N VAL A 275 -5.91 14.70 -8.93
CA VAL A 275 -6.64 15.41 -9.98
C VAL A 275 -7.36 16.68 -9.50
N GLY A 276 -7.11 17.12 -8.26
CA GLY A 276 -7.62 18.38 -7.71
C GLY A 276 -9.09 18.34 -7.29
N SER A 277 -9.58 17.19 -6.88
CA SER A 277 -10.90 17.00 -6.28
C SER A 277 -10.79 16.62 -4.81
N VAL A 278 -11.88 16.78 -4.08
CA VAL A 278 -11.91 16.50 -2.65
C VAL A 278 -12.30 15.05 -2.40
N PRO A 279 -11.43 14.19 -1.84
CA PRO A 279 -11.80 12.84 -1.46
C PRO A 279 -12.72 12.87 -0.23
N LEU A 280 -13.90 12.25 -0.34
CA LEU A 280 -14.81 12.00 0.77
C LEU A 280 -14.57 10.57 1.27
N MET A 281 -13.96 10.43 2.43
CA MET A 281 -13.44 9.19 2.97
C MET A 281 -14.09 8.86 4.31
N GLN A 282 -14.21 7.59 4.63
CA GLN A 282 -14.55 7.20 6.00
C GLN A 282 -13.36 7.44 6.95
N VAL A 283 -13.65 7.65 8.23
CA VAL A 283 -12.61 7.79 9.26
C VAL A 283 -11.74 6.53 9.30
N PRO A 284 -10.40 6.65 9.23
CA PRO A 284 -9.51 5.51 9.12
C PRO A 284 -9.28 4.77 10.43
N PRO A 285 -9.33 3.42 10.43
CA PRO A 285 -8.94 2.60 11.57
C PRO A 285 -7.42 2.33 11.62
N ILE A 286 -6.64 2.96 10.74
CA ILE A 286 -5.22 2.71 10.56
C ILE A 286 -4.35 3.95 10.80
N TYR A 287 -3.08 3.74 11.17
CA TYR A 287 -2.04 4.74 11.08
C TYR A 287 -1.69 5.00 9.62
N ARG A 288 -1.47 6.26 9.27
CA ARG A 288 -1.18 6.69 7.91
C ARG A 288 0.12 7.46 7.84
N HIS A 289 0.88 7.22 6.79
CA HIS A 289 1.98 8.09 6.40
C HIS A 289 1.40 9.40 5.84
N ALA A 290 1.87 10.54 6.33
CA ALA A 290 1.49 11.87 5.83
C ALA A 290 -0.02 11.97 5.49
N PRO A 291 -0.94 11.87 6.47
CA PRO A 291 -2.37 11.71 6.21
C PRO A 291 -2.97 12.91 5.46
N LEU A 292 -3.91 12.63 4.56
CA LEU A 292 -4.85 13.65 4.10
C LEU A 292 -5.68 14.10 5.31
N MET A 293 -5.60 15.37 5.68
CA MET A 293 -6.25 15.90 6.88
C MET A 293 -7.70 16.29 6.59
N ASP A 294 -8.60 16.03 7.55
CA ASP A 294 -10.01 16.44 7.46
C ASP A 294 -10.13 17.96 7.31
N ASP A 295 -11.06 18.40 6.48
CA ASP A 295 -11.34 19.80 6.14
C ASP A 295 -10.15 20.61 5.59
N VAL A 296 -9.00 19.95 5.28
CA VAL A 296 -7.81 20.55 4.66
C VAL A 296 -7.50 19.92 3.31
N HIS A 297 -7.45 18.59 3.23
CA HIS A 297 -7.12 17.83 2.04
C HIS A 297 -8.25 16.90 1.58
N GLY A 298 -9.26 16.68 2.44
CA GLY A 298 -10.38 15.79 2.20
C GLY A 298 -11.46 15.98 3.25
N ILE A 299 -12.51 15.21 3.13
CA ILE A 299 -13.64 15.21 4.07
C ILE A 299 -13.77 13.80 4.64
N TYR A 300 -13.85 13.70 5.98
CA TYR A 300 -14.11 12.44 6.63
C TYR A 300 -15.56 12.32 7.10
N TYR A 301 -16.10 11.11 7.02
CA TYR A 301 -17.41 10.76 7.55
C TYR A 301 -17.34 9.49 8.41
N TYR A 302 -18.28 9.36 9.34
CA TYR A 302 -18.42 8.19 10.21
C TYR A 302 -19.51 7.26 9.68
N VAL A 303 -19.16 6.04 9.32
CA VAL A 303 -20.11 5.04 8.80
C VAL A 303 -21.18 4.73 9.85
N GLU A 304 -20.80 4.67 11.12
CA GLU A 304 -21.66 4.37 12.24
C GLU A 304 -22.76 5.42 12.44
N ASN A 305 -22.47 6.68 12.10
CA ASN A 305 -23.37 7.81 12.29
C ASN A 305 -24.24 8.13 11.06
N ASP A 306 -24.04 7.44 9.93
CA ASP A 306 -24.68 7.76 8.64
C ASP A 306 -24.52 9.24 8.22
N ASP A 307 -23.44 9.90 8.63
CA ASP A 307 -23.26 11.34 8.43
C ASP A 307 -22.73 11.72 7.03
N LEU A 308 -22.48 10.74 6.15
CA LEU A 308 -21.98 10.98 4.78
C LEU A 308 -22.79 12.09 4.05
N ALA A 309 -24.11 11.96 4.03
CA ALA A 309 -24.97 12.92 3.34
C ALA A 309 -24.94 14.31 4.01
N ALA A 310 -24.87 14.35 5.34
CA ALA A 310 -24.74 15.60 6.10
C ALA A 310 -23.42 16.31 5.79
N ARG A 311 -22.30 15.57 5.76
CA ARG A 311 -20.97 16.09 5.40
C ARG A 311 -20.92 16.62 3.96
N VAL A 312 -21.58 15.95 3.02
CA VAL A 312 -21.70 16.42 1.63
C VAL A 312 -22.50 17.74 1.57
N ARG A 313 -23.68 17.80 2.20
CA ARG A 313 -24.49 19.03 2.23
C ARG A 313 -23.71 20.20 2.82
N GLN A 314 -23.05 19.99 3.95
CA GLN A 314 -22.23 21.01 4.60
C GLN A 314 -21.11 21.51 3.68
N ALA A 315 -20.38 20.60 3.05
CA ALA A 315 -19.25 20.95 2.18
C ALA A 315 -19.70 21.73 0.92
N LEU A 316 -20.84 21.36 0.33
CA LEU A 316 -21.35 21.99 -0.88
C LEU A 316 -21.94 23.40 -0.65
N GLN A 317 -22.10 23.83 0.60
CA GLN A 317 -22.47 25.23 0.90
C GLN A 317 -21.38 26.22 0.44
N ASN A 318 -20.12 25.77 0.33
CA ASN A 318 -19.01 26.61 -0.13
C ASN A 318 -18.14 25.87 -1.17
N ARG A 319 -18.55 25.91 -2.44
CA ARG A 319 -17.83 25.26 -3.54
C ARG A 319 -16.44 25.85 -3.79
N ASN A 320 -16.22 27.15 -3.49
CA ASN A 320 -14.90 27.75 -3.62
C ASN A 320 -13.90 27.12 -2.63
N ARG A 321 -14.33 26.87 -1.39
CA ARG A 321 -13.52 26.16 -0.41
C ARG A 321 -13.16 24.73 -0.87
N LEU A 322 -14.09 24.04 -1.56
CA LEU A 322 -13.81 22.72 -2.13
C LEU A 322 -12.73 22.77 -3.22
N VAL A 323 -12.72 23.83 -4.04
CA VAL A 323 -11.66 24.02 -5.04
C VAL A 323 -10.30 24.24 -4.35
N GLU A 324 -10.25 25.07 -3.31
CA GLU A 324 -9.05 25.31 -2.52
C GLU A 324 -8.55 24.02 -1.83
N MET A 325 -9.46 23.24 -1.24
CA MET A 325 -9.19 21.96 -0.59
C MET A 325 -8.66 20.93 -1.59
N GLY A 326 -9.28 20.83 -2.79
CA GLY A 326 -8.81 19.96 -3.87
C GLY A 326 -7.40 20.35 -4.35
N GLY A 327 -7.11 21.65 -4.44
CA GLY A 327 -5.78 22.18 -4.73
C GLY A 327 -4.75 21.83 -3.63
N ALA A 328 -5.15 21.92 -2.37
CA ALA A 328 -4.30 21.51 -1.23
C ALA A 328 -4.06 20.00 -1.25
N ALA A 329 -5.09 19.19 -1.52
CA ALA A 329 -4.96 17.75 -1.67
C ALA A 329 -3.96 17.38 -2.78
N ARG A 330 -4.05 18.03 -3.96
CA ARG A 330 -3.12 17.81 -5.08
C ARG A 330 -1.67 18.07 -4.67
N ARG A 331 -1.39 19.22 -4.03
CA ARG A 331 -0.04 19.54 -3.57
C ARG A 331 0.48 18.52 -2.57
N HIS A 332 -0.35 18.14 -1.61
CA HIS A 332 0.00 17.16 -0.59
C HIS A 332 0.30 15.78 -1.19
N VAL A 333 -0.53 15.31 -2.13
CA VAL A 333 -0.31 14.02 -2.82
C VAL A 333 0.98 14.04 -3.64
N LEU A 334 1.24 15.11 -4.40
CA LEU A 334 2.48 15.25 -5.17
C LEU A 334 3.72 15.29 -4.29
N GLU A 335 3.64 15.90 -3.12
CA GLU A 335 4.77 16.03 -2.21
C GLU A 335 5.04 14.75 -1.41
N LYS A 336 3.99 14.01 -1.00
CA LYS A 336 4.09 12.95 0.01
C LYS A 336 3.74 11.54 -0.51
N HIS A 337 2.96 11.42 -1.59
CA HIS A 337 2.36 10.15 -2.00
C HIS A 337 2.69 9.72 -3.43
N THR A 338 3.62 10.37 -4.11
CA THR A 338 4.23 9.81 -5.32
C THR A 338 5.15 8.66 -4.96
N LEU A 339 5.39 7.74 -5.89
CA LEU A 339 6.31 6.61 -5.64
C LEU A 339 7.71 7.11 -5.28
N GLU A 340 8.17 8.22 -5.90
CA GLU A 340 9.43 8.86 -5.55
C GLU A 340 9.43 9.38 -4.11
N ALA A 341 8.38 10.07 -3.68
CA ALA A 341 8.24 10.57 -2.31
C ALA A 341 8.21 9.42 -1.29
N LEU A 342 7.53 8.32 -1.60
CA LEU A 342 7.48 7.14 -0.75
C LEU A 342 8.83 6.43 -0.65
N SER A 343 9.58 6.29 -1.76
CA SER A 343 10.93 5.72 -1.71
C SER A 343 11.86 6.56 -0.84
N ARG A 344 11.79 7.89 -0.96
CA ARG A 344 12.53 8.83 -0.12
C ARG A 344 12.18 8.67 1.35
N TYR A 345 10.89 8.61 1.67
CA TYR A 345 10.40 8.37 3.03
C TYR A 345 10.95 7.08 3.62
N VAL A 346 10.90 5.96 2.88
CA VAL A 346 11.47 4.67 3.32
C VAL A 346 12.96 4.79 3.63
N LEU A 347 13.72 5.47 2.78
CA LEU A 347 15.15 5.67 2.96
C LEU A 347 15.46 6.59 4.16
N GLU A 348 14.72 7.68 4.34
CA GLU A 348 14.91 8.64 5.44
C GLU A 348 14.59 8.01 6.81
N GLU A 349 13.47 7.31 6.95
CA GLU A 349 13.10 6.57 8.17
C GLU A 349 14.16 5.51 8.53
N THR A 350 14.66 4.81 7.50
CA THR A 350 15.71 3.82 7.69
C THR A 350 17.02 4.47 8.19
N LYS A 351 17.41 5.59 7.59
CA LYS A 351 18.60 6.36 8.02
C LYS A 351 18.48 6.83 9.47
N GLN A 352 17.36 7.43 9.80
CA GLN A 352 17.08 7.89 11.16
C GLN A 352 17.20 6.74 12.18
N THR A 353 16.58 5.61 11.87
CA THR A 353 16.57 4.44 12.76
C THR A 353 17.98 3.84 12.94
N LEU A 354 18.80 3.86 11.90
CA LEU A 354 20.19 3.39 11.97
C LEU A 354 21.12 4.38 12.67
N GLY A 355 20.70 5.63 12.89
CA GLY A 355 21.60 6.70 13.36
C GLY A 355 22.75 6.98 12.38
N GLN A 356 22.63 6.59 11.12
CA GLN A 356 23.66 6.66 10.11
C GLN A 356 23.16 7.47 8.89
N THR A 357 24.07 8.17 8.25
CA THR A 357 23.84 8.67 6.90
C THR A 357 24.08 7.50 5.94
N ILE A 358 23.03 6.88 5.43
CA ILE A 358 23.16 5.99 4.27
C ILE A 358 23.60 6.91 3.13
N ARG A 359 24.83 6.73 2.65
CA ARG A 359 25.45 7.59 1.61
C ARG A 359 24.81 7.37 0.26
#